data_a8cb1cfe2c8ac949e1af5d787f3c03e5
#
_entry.id   a8cb1cfe2c8ac949e1af5d787f3c03e5
#
_cell.length_a   1.000
_cell.length_b   1.000
_cell.length_c   1.000
_cell.angle_alpha   90.00
_cell.angle_beta   90.00
_cell.angle_gamma   90.00
#
_symmetry.space_group_name_H-M   'P 1'
#
loop_
_entity.id
_entity.type
_entity.pdbx_description
1 polymer ?
#
loop_
_entity_poly.entity_id
_entity_poly.type
_entity_poly.pdbx_seq_one_letter_code
_entity_poly.pdbx_strand_id
1 'polypeptide(L)'
;MKNKGKAKKGTLKRLFKMLFEFYPVLLPMVLVCVVLNAMISSIPAVFQQNIIAIVEQSWQTKDWSSASGPILKYVSLLIVFYVLSLAAGYAFAYGMAIVTQGSLKKLRVKMFNGMQDLPIKYFDTHNHGDIMSYYTNDIDTLRQLISQSIPQLIISCVSVLTVFCIMMYYSVWLLLVVLAGVVLMGVVTKKVGSSSAKYFLHQQMAVGKSEGFVEEIMNGQKVVKVFCHERETEADFDKINDEPVSYTHLRAHET
;
A
#
# COMPACT_ATOMS: atom_id res chain seq x y z
N MET A 1 17.33 18.67 -7.87
CA MET A 1 16.46 17.94 -6.91
C MET A 1 15.48 18.92 -6.27
N LYS A 2 14.25 18.98 -6.78
CA LYS A 2 13.18 19.79 -6.16
C LYS A 2 12.87 19.20 -4.78
N ASN A 3 13.04 20.01 -3.77
CA ASN A 3 12.70 19.78 -2.37
C ASN A 3 11.30 19.10 -2.29
N LYS A 4 11.23 17.78 -2.03
CA LYS A 4 9.96 17.09 -1.77
C LYS A 4 9.35 17.75 -0.55
N GLY A 5 8.47 18.70 -0.78
CA GLY A 5 7.81 19.49 0.25
C GLY A 5 7.17 18.53 1.26
N LYS A 6 7.59 18.65 2.53
CA LYS A 6 6.92 17.99 3.64
C LYS A 6 5.43 18.25 3.51
N ALA A 7 4.62 17.20 3.40
CA ALA A 7 3.18 17.32 3.32
C ALA A 7 2.70 18.29 4.42
N LYS A 8 2.02 19.37 4.03
CA LYS A 8 1.55 20.38 4.99
C LYS A 8 0.66 19.69 6.01
N LYS A 9 0.93 19.92 7.31
CA LYS A 9 0.09 19.38 8.39
C LYS A 9 -1.38 19.69 8.09
N GLY A 10 -2.21 18.65 7.99
CA GLY A 10 -3.65 18.77 7.68
C GLY A 10 -4.09 18.42 6.26
N THR A 11 -3.18 18.05 5.33
CA THR A 11 -3.56 17.64 3.97
C THR A 11 -4.51 16.43 3.97
N LEU A 12 -4.22 15.42 4.80
CA LEU A 12 -5.12 14.27 4.98
C LEU A 12 -6.51 14.70 5.51
N LYS A 13 -6.55 15.61 6.49
CA LYS A 13 -7.82 16.11 7.02
C LYS A 13 -8.65 16.85 5.95
N ARG A 14 -7.99 17.61 5.07
CA ARG A 14 -8.65 18.27 3.93
C ARG A 14 -9.18 17.25 2.92
N LEU A 15 -8.40 16.20 2.63
CA LEU A 15 -8.82 15.12 1.74
C LEU A 15 -10.05 14.39 2.31
N PHE A 16 -10.02 14.00 3.58
CA PHE A 16 -11.17 13.37 4.23
C PHE A 16 -12.40 14.29 4.22
N LYS A 17 -12.24 15.57 4.56
CA LYS A 17 -13.35 16.54 4.52
C LYS A 17 -13.96 16.61 3.13
N MET A 18 -13.13 16.68 2.09
CA MET A 18 -13.59 16.72 0.69
C MET A 18 -14.32 15.43 0.29
N LEU A 19 -13.82 14.27 0.71
CA LEU A 19 -14.48 12.99 0.43
C LEU A 19 -15.85 12.88 1.12
N PHE A 20 -15.94 13.32 2.38
CA PHE A 20 -17.21 13.38 3.10
C PHE A 20 -18.21 14.38 2.47
N GLU A 21 -17.72 15.51 1.96
CA GLU A 21 -18.55 16.50 1.25
C GLU A 21 -19.08 15.93 -0.07
N PHE A 22 -18.27 15.13 -0.77
CA PHE A 22 -18.68 14.52 -2.05
C PHE A 22 -19.62 13.32 -1.88
N TYR A 23 -19.45 12.54 -0.83
CA TYR A 23 -20.21 11.30 -0.57
C TYR A 23 -20.56 11.15 0.92
N PRO A 24 -21.49 11.99 1.44
CA PRO A 24 -21.78 12.04 2.88
C PRO A 24 -22.43 10.76 3.42
N VAL A 25 -23.13 9.99 2.60
CA VAL A 25 -23.80 8.73 3.00
C VAL A 25 -23.03 7.50 2.58
N LEU A 26 -22.54 7.49 1.35
CA LEU A 26 -21.88 6.30 0.78
C LEU A 26 -20.53 6.01 1.46
N LEU A 27 -19.74 7.06 1.74
CA LEU A 27 -18.42 6.90 2.36
C LEU A 27 -18.50 6.27 3.77
N PRO A 28 -19.31 6.75 4.71
CA PRO A 28 -19.44 6.09 6.00
C PRO A 28 -20.01 4.67 5.90
N MET A 29 -20.96 4.40 4.97
CA MET A 29 -21.48 3.05 4.74
C MET A 29 -20.35 2.10 4.27
N VAL A 30 -19.51 2.53 3.36
CA VAL A 30 -18.34 1.76 2.89
C VAL A 30 -17.34 1.54 4.03
N LEU A 31 -17.09 2.53 4.88
CA LEU A 31 -16.21 2.39 6.04
C LEU A 31 -16.76 1.38 7.06
N VAL A 32 -18.06 1.35 7.29
CA VAL A 32 -18.72 0.32 8.13
C VAL A 32 -18.53 -1.06 7.51
N CYS A 33 -18.72 -1.23 6.20
CA CYS A 33 -18.48 -2.50 5.51
C CYS A 33 -17.02 -2.98 5.65
N VAL A 34 -16.04 -2.06 5.60
CA VAL A 34 -14.61 -2.39 5.83
C VAL A 34 -14.40 -2.96 7.22
N VAL A 35 -14.95 -2.27 8.24
CA VAL A 35 -14.79 -2.69 9.65
C VAL A 35 -15.46 -4.05 9.87
N LEU A 36 -16.69 -4.23 9.38
CA LEU A 36 -17.39 -5.50 9.46
C LEU A 36 -16.63 -6.63 8.76
N ASN A 37 -16.13 -6.40 7.55
CA ASN A 37 -15.33 -7.38 6.83
C ASN A 37 -14.06 -7.77 7.61
N ALA A 38 -13.34 -6.79 8.16
CA ALA A 38 -12.13 -7.04 8.94
C ALA A 38 -12.42 -7.82 10.24
N MET A 39 -13.53 -7.55 10.92
CA MET A 39 -13.93 -8.30 12.10
C MET A 39 -14.35 -9.73 11.76
N ILE A 40 -15.21 -9.91 10.75
CA ILE A 40 -15.70 -11.22 10.32
C ILE A 40 -14.55 -12.10 9.85
N SER A 41 -13.54 -11.55 9.16
CA SER A 41 -12.37 -12.30 8.72
C SER A 41 -11.52 -12.88 9.86
N SER A 42 -11.66 -12.39 11.09
CA SER A 42 -10.95 -12.89 12.26
C SER A 42 -11.74 -14.01 12.99
N ILE A 43 -13.03 -14.17 12.73
CA ILE A 43 -13.90 -15.18 13.36
C ILE A 43 -13.43 -16.62 13.10
N PRO A 44 -12.98 -17.02 11.92
CA PRO A 44 -12.52 -18.38 11.65
C PRO A 44 -11.45 -18.89 12.64
N ALA A 45 -10.57 -18.01 13.14
CA ALA A 45 -9.53 -18.37 14.10
C ALA A 45 -10.13 -18.92 15.42
N VAL A 46 -11.24 -18.31 15.90
CA VAL A 46 -11.94 -18.75 17.12
C VAL A 46 -12.67 -20.07 16.90
N PHE A 47 -13.33 -20.22 15.75
CA PHE A 47 -14.06 -21.47 15.44
C PHE A 47 -13.10 -22.65 15.20
N GLN A 48 -11.94 -22.40 14.59
CA GLN A 48 -10.91 -23.40 14.38
C GLN A 48 -10.42 -24.00 15.71
N GLN A 49 -10.26 -23.16 16.74
CA GLN A 49 -9.91 -23.62 18.08
C GLN A 49 -10.97 -24.58 18.65
N ASN A 50 -12.26 -24.22 18.55
CA ASN A 50 -13.35 -25.06 19.05
C ASN A 50 -13.44 -26.40 18.30
N ILE A 51 -13.22 -26.39 16.97
CA ILE A 51 -13.20 -27.63 16.19
C ILE A 51 -12.01 -28.52 16.60
N ILE A 52 -10.81 -27.95 16.79
CA ILE A 52 -9.64 -28.69 17.24
C ILE A 52 -9.90 -29.31 18.62
N ALA A 53 -10.47 -28.56 19.56
CA ALA A 53 -10.80 -29.08 20.90
C ALA A 53 -11.78 -30.28 20.86
N ILE A 54 -12.80 -30.22 19.99
CA ILE A 54 -13.74 -31.33 19.79
C ILE A 54 -13.01 -32.56 19.18
N VAL A 55 -12.17 -32.34 18.18
CA VAL A 55 -11.39 -33.42 17.56
C VAL A 55 -10.46 -34.07 18.57
N GLU A 56 -9.77 -33.30 19.40
CA GLU A 56 -8.87 -33.79 20.43
C GLU A 56 -9.62 -34.64 21.48
N GLN A 57 -10.77 -34.17 21.95
CA GLN A 57 -11.62 -34.91 22.87
C GLN A 57 -12.12 -36.21 22.25
N SER A 58 -12.56 -36.20 21.00
CA SER A 58 -13.05 -37.38 20.29
C SER A 58 -11.97 -38.39 20.00
N TRP A 59 -10.71 -37.93 19.78
CA TRP A 59 -9.55 -38.79 19.64
C TRP A 59 -9.25 -39.58 20.92
N GLN A 60 -9.37 -38.93 22.10
CA GLN A 60 -9.15 -39.56 23.38
C GLN A 60 -10.21 -40.61 23.73
N THR A 61 -11.48 -40.32 23.41
CA THR A 61 -12.64 -41.18 23.69
C THR A 61 -12.88 -42.26 22.62
N LYS A 62 -12.27 -42.13 21.43
CA LYS A 62 -12.51 -42.98 20.23
C LYS A 62 -13.95 -42.98 19.73
N ASP A 63 -14.75 -42.04 20.18
CA ASP A 63 -16.19 -41.94 19.86
C ASP A 63 -16.39 -40.79 18.84
N TRP A 64 -16.32 -41.14 17.56
CA TRP A 64 -16.46 -40.19 16.45
C TRP A 64 -17.95 -39.88 16.14
N SER A 65 -18.85 -40.72 16.59
CA SER A 65 -20.29 -40.52 16.32
C SER A 65 -20.85 -39.33 17.08
N SER A 66 -20.36 -39.07 18.28
CA SER A 66 -20.75 -37.89 19.08
C SER A 66 -20.08 -36.59 18.62
N ALA A 67 -18.96 -36.65 17.92
CA ALA A 67 -18.26 -35.46 17.40
C ALA A 67 -18.88 -34.90 16.12
N SER A 68 -19.49 -35.73 15.30
CA SER A 68 -19.98 -35.36 13.98
C SER A 68 -21.00 -34.22 13.99
N GLY A 69 -21.94 -34.23 14.93
CA GLY A 69 -22.97 -33.21 15.09
C GLY A 69 -22.42 -31.81 15.42
N PRO A 70 -21.60 -31.64 16.49
CA PRO A 70 -20.97 -30.38 16.83
C PRO A 70 -20.05 -29.86 15.72
N ILE A 71 -19.23 -30.73 15.10
CA ILE A 71 -18.33 -30.33 14.00
C ILE A 71 -19.16 -29.80 12.82
N LEU A 72 -20.19 -30.49 12.39
CA LEU A 72 -21.07 -30.06 11.31
C LEU A 72 -21.71 -28.69 11.58
N LYS A 73 -22.12 -28.45 12.83
CA LYS A 73 -22.67 -27.16 13.28
C LYS A 73 -21.64 -26.04 13.15
N TYR A 74 -20.41 -26.23 13.63
CA TYR A 74 -19.36 -25.22 13.50
C TYR A 74 -18.95 -24.98 12.05
N VAL A 75 -18.85 -26.03 11.25
CA VAL A 75 -18.53 -25.91 9.81
C VAL A 75 -19.63 -25.17 9.06
N SER A 76 -20.91 -25.49 9.31
CA SER A 76 -22.02 -24.76 8.67
C SER A 76 -22.06 -23.29 9.07
N LEU A 77 -21.78 -22.98 10.33
CA LEU A 77 -21.70 -21.60 10.80
C LEU A 77 -20.52 -20.83 10.18
N LEU A 78 -19.37 -21.49 10.03
CA LEU A 78 -18.22 -20.93 9.32
C LEU A 78 -18.55 -20.61 7.85
N ILE A 79 -19.24 -21.51 7.15
CA ILE A 79 -19.69 -21.27 5.78
C ILE A 79 -20.56 -20.01 5.70
N VAL A 80 -21.49 -19.84 6.63
CA VAL A 80 -22.37 -18.65 6.69
C VAL A 80 -21.53 -17.38 6.90
N PHE A 81 -20.54 -17.39 7.82
CA PHE A 81 -19.67 -16.24 8.02
C PHE A 81 -18.78 -15.94 6.83
N TYR A 82 -18.27 -16.96 6.14
CA TYR A 82 -17.49 -16.73 4.90
C TYR A 82 -18.34 -16.12 3.78
N VAL A 83 -19.57 -16.60 3.59
CA VAL A 83 -20.49 -16.02 2.61
C VAL A 83 -20.81 -14.57 2.96
N LEU A 84 -21.04 -14.27 4.25
CA LEU A 84 -21.29 -12.92 4.74
C LEU A 84 -20.05 -12.02 4.53
N SER A 85 -18.84 -12.54 4.79
CA SER A 85 -17.58 -11.83 4.55
C SER A 85 -17.39 -11.52 3.07
N LEU A 86 -17.66 -12.47 2.19
CA LEU A 86 -17.61 -12.26 0.73
C LEU A 86 -18.59 -11.17 0.28
N ALA A 87 -19.81 -11.21 0.78
CA ALA A 87 -20.83 -10.20 0.46
C ALA A 87 -20.42 -8.80 0.95
N ALA A 88 -19.91 -8.70 2.19
CA ALA A 88 -19.40 -7.45 2.74
C ALA A 88 -18.16 -6.93 1.98
N GLY A 89 -17.25 -7.84 1.60
CA GLY A 89 -16.06 -7.52 0.80
C GLY A 89 -16.43 -7.01 -0.59
N TYR A 90 -17.41 -7.64 -1.24
CA TYR A 90 -17.93 -7.18 -2.53
C TYR A 90 -18.59 -5.80 -2.41
N ALA A 91 -19.46 -5.61 -1.43
CA ALA A 91 -20.13 -4.32 -1.18
C ALA A 91 -19.11 -3.21 -0.90
N PHE A 92 -18.06 -3.50 -0.12
CA PHE A 92 -16.94 -2.60 0.11
C PHE A 92 -16.20 -2.26 -1.19
N ALA A 93 -15.78 -3.26 -1.96
CA ALA A 93 -15.01 -3.06 -3.19
C ALA A 93 -15.80 -2.23 -4.21
N TYR A 94 -17.06 -2.55 -4.41
CA TYR A 94 -17.96 -1.85 -5.31
C TYR A 94 -18.23 -0.40 -4.85
N GLY A 95 -18.55 -0.21 -3.57
CA GLY A 95 -18.79 1.11 -2.98
C GLY A 95 -17.53 1.99 -3.05
N MET A 96 -16.36 1.40 -2.78
CA MET A 96 -15.08 2.11 -2.85
C MET A 96 -14.71 2.50 -4.28
N ALA A 97 -15.03 1.67 -5.27
CA ALA A 97 -14.85 2.02 -6.68
C ALA A 97 -15.69 3.24 -7.08
N ILE A 98 -16.97 3.29 -6.67
CA ILE A 98 -17.87 4.43 -6.92
C ILE A 98 -17.32 5.70 -6.23
N VAL A 99 -16.96 5.62 -4.96
CA VAL A 99 -16.41 6.76 -4.20
C VAL A 99 -15.13 7.28 -4.86
N THR A 100 -14.22 6.38 -5.22
CA THR A 100 -12.94 6.74 -5.84
C THR A 100 -13.15 7.42 -7.18
N GLN A 101 -13.80 6.73 -8.13
CA GLN A 101 -13.97 7.27 -9.49
C GLN A 101 -14.79 8.55 -9.51
N GLY A 102 -15.86 8.60 -8.72
CA GLY A 102 -16.69 9.79 -8.64
C GLY A 102 -16.00 10.98 -7.97
N SER A 103 -15.17 10.73 -6.94
CA SER A 103 -14.36 11.79 -6.31
C SER A 103 -13.31 12.33 -7.27
N LEU A 104 -12.63 11.45 -8.03
CA LEU A 104 -11.66 11.87 -9.04
C LEU A 104 -12.31 12.66 -10.18
N LYS A 105 -13.49 12.25 -10.63
CA LYS A 105 -14.25 13.02 -11.63
C LYS A 105 -14.55 14.43 -11.13
N LYS A 106 -15.11 14.57 -9.92
CA LYS A 106 -15.42 15.87 -9.32
C LYS A 106 -14.15 16.71 -9.11
N LEU A 107 -13.04 16.09 -8.73
CA LEU A 107 -11.77 16.77 -8.55
C LEU A 107 -11.22 17.29 -9.88
N ARG A 108 -11.21 16.47 -10.95
CA ARG A 108 -10.77 16.90 -12.29
C ARG A 108 -11.58 18.08 -12.78
N VAL A 109 -12.91 18.06 -12.62
CA VAL A 109 -13.78 19.19 -13.00
C VAL A 109 -13.43 20.43 -12.19
N LYS A 110 -13.23 20.29 -10.87
CA LYS A 110 -12.84 21.42 -10.00
C LYS A 110 -11.48 22.00 -10.39
N MET A 111 -10.51 21.15 -10.71
CA MET A 111 -9.19 21.56 -11.18
C MET A 111 -9.27 22.27 -12.52
N PHE A 112 -10.04 21.72 -13.47
CA PHE A 112 -10.23 22.32 -14.78
C PHE A 112 -10.88 23.71 -14.70
N ASN A 113 -11.96 23.84 -13.93
CA ASN A 113 -12.62 25.12 -13.71
C ASN A 113 -11.66 26.14 -13.06
N GLY A 114 -10.93 25.72 -12.01
CA GLY A 114 -9.93 26.59 -11.38
C GLY A 114 -8.78 26.98 -12.31
N MET A 115 -8.43 26.14 -13.28
CA MET A 115 -7.42 26.47 -14.30
C MET A 115 -7.92 27.57 -15.25
N GLN A 116 -9.23 27.57 -15.58
CA GLN A 116 -9.80 28.61 -16.45
C GLN A 116 -9.80 30.01 -15.79
N ASP A 117 -9.82 30.06 -14.46
CA ASP A 117 -9.79 31.32 -13.70
C ASP A 117 -8.36 31.88 -13.54
N LEU A 118 -7.31 31.17 -14.00
CA LEU A 118 -5.92 31.60 -13.88
C LEU A 118 -5.56 32.65 -14.94
N PRO A 119 -4.75 33.66 -14.59
CA PRO A 119 -4.29 34.65 -15.54
C PRO A 119 -3.33 34.05 -16.57
N ILE A 120 -3.27 34.57 -17.81
CA ILE A 120 -2.39 34.12 -18.90
C ILE A 120 -0.92 34.05 -18.43
N LYS A 121 -0.47 35.00 -17.63
CA LYS A 121 0.88 35.04 -17.05
C LYS A 121 1.25 33.74 -16.32
N TYR A 122 0.29 33.02 -15.75
CA TYR A 122 0.55 31.74 -15.09
C TYR A 122 1.04 30.69 -16.10
N PHE A 123 0.41 30.62 -17.27
CA PHE A 123 0.74 29.68 -18.33
C PHE A 123 2.08 30.02 -19.00
N ASP A 124 2.42 31.32 -19.12
CA ASP A 124 3.70 31.78 -19.67
C ASP A 124 4.86 31.48 -18.72
N THR A 125 4.63 31.41 -17.41
CA THR A 125 5.68 31.23 -16.40
C THR A 125 5.83 29.79 -15.90
N HIS A 126 4.88 28.91 -16.23
CA HIS A 126 4.90 27.50 -15.79
C HIS A 126 4.99 26.57 -16.99
N ASN A 127 5.77 25.49 -16.83
CA ASN A 127 5.90 24.49 -17.88
C ASN A 127 4.56 23.74 -18.06
N HIS A 128 4.10 23.63 -19.32
CA HIS A 128 2.87 22.90 -19.65
C HIS A 128 2.92 21.43 -19.22
N GLY A 129 4.11 20.79 -19.28
CA GLY A 129 4.33 19.44 -18.79
C GLY A 129 4.09 19.29 -17.28
N ASP A 130 4.51 20.27 -16.48
CA ASP A 130 4.24 20.30 -15.03
C ASP A 130 2.74 20.43 -14.74
N ILE A 131 2.04 21.29 -15.49
CA ILE A 131 0.59 21.45 -15.36
C ILE A 131 -0.12 20.14 -15.74
N MET A 132 0.28 19.49 -16.82
CA MET A 132 -0.30 18.23 -17.26
C MET A 132 -0.04 17.09 -16.24
N SER A 133 1.12 17.11 -15.58
CA SER A 133 1.46 16.15 -14.52
C SER A 133 0.46 16.18 -13.35
N TYR A 134 -0.12 17.33 -13.01
CA TYR A 134 -1.20 17.39 -12.00
C TYR A 134 -2.44 16.61 -12.41
N TYR A 135 -2.79 16.62 -13.71
CA TYR A 135 -3.97 15.91 -14.22
C TYR A 135 -3.75 14.42 -14.44
N THR A 136 -2.51 13.98 -14.58
CA THR A 136 -2.13 12.59 -14.80
C THR A 136 -1.57 11.96 -13.52
N ASN A 137 -0.32 12.25 -13.17
CA ASN A 137 0.41 11.58 -12.09
C ASN A 137 -0.16 11.86 -10.70
N ASP A 138 -0.52 13.13 -10.41
CA ASP A 138 -1.03 13.49 -9.10
C ASP A 138 -2.44 12.93 -8.87
N ILE A 139 -3.29 12.95 -9.91
CA ILE A 139 -4.62 12.33 -9.88
C ILE A 139 -4.52 10.81 -9.69
N ASP A 140 -3.58 10.13 -10.35
CA ASP A 140 -3.36 8.69 -10.17
C ASP A 140 -2.82 8.37 -8.77
N THR A 141 -1.94 9.19 -8.24
CA THR A 141 -1.47 9.08 -6.86
C THR A 141 -2.63 9.22 -5.86
N LEU A 142 -3.52 10.18 -6.07
CA LEU A 142 -4.73 10.35 -5.27
C LEU A 142 -5.70 9.16 -5.42
N ARG A 143 -5.83 8.60 -6.62
CA ARG A 143 -6.60 7.38 -6.87
C ARG A 143 -6.08 6.24 -6.00
N GLN A 144 -4.78 5.98 -6.03
CA GLN A 144 -4.15 4.93 -5.23
C GLN A 144 -4.30 5.17 -3.72
N LEU A 145 -4.17 6.43 -3.28
CA LEU A 145 -4.36 6.79 -1.88
C LEU A 145 -5.79 6.50 -1.41
N ILE A 146 -6.80 6.91 -2.18
CA ILE A 146 -8.22 6.77 -1.81
C ILE A 146 -8.65 5.31 -1.93
N SER A 147 -8.32 4.62 -3.05
CA SER A 147 -8.83 3.26 -3.32
C SER A 147 -8.12 2.16 -2.56
N GLN A 148 -6.85 2.35 -2.18
CA GLN A 148 -6.02 1.30 -1.59
C GLN A 148 -5.45 1.70 -0.23
N SER A 149 -4.69 2.80 -0.15
CA SER A 149 -3.90 3.11 1.04
C SER A 149 -4.76 3.39 2.27
N ILE A 150 -5.82 4.19 2.14
CA ILE A 150 -6.72 4.52 3.26
C ILE A 150 -7.50 3.29 3.73
N PRO A 151 -8.20 2.53 2.86
CA PRO A 151 -8.89 1.32 3.28
C PRO A 151 -7.96 0.28 3.89
N GLN A 152 -6.80 0.04 3.30
CA GLN A 152 -5.82 -0.93 3.81
C GLN A 152 -5.35 -0.57 5.23
N LEU A 153 -5.14 0.72 5.49
CA LEU A 153 -4.76 1.18 6.83
C LEU A 153 -5.86 0.90 7.85
N ILE A 154 -7.13 1.15 7.49
CA ILE A 154 -8.28 0.86 8.37
C ILE A 154 -8.41 -0.63 8.62
N ILE A 155 -8.34 -1.47 7.56
CA ILE A 155 -8.40 -2.93 7.67
C ILE A 155 -7.30 -3.43 8.61
N SER A 156 -6.06 -2.97 8.41
CA SER A 156 -4.93 -3.38 9.23
C SER A 156 -5.10 -2.99 10.69
N CYS A 157 -5.54 -1.76 10.98
CA CYS A 157 -5.79 -1.31 12.35
C CYS A 157 -6.88 -2.15 13.03
N VAL A 158 -8.00 -2.39 12.34
CA VAL A 158 -9.11 -3.19 12.90
C VAL A 158 -8.67 -4.64 13.11
N SER A 159 -7.97 -5.25 12.14
CA SER A 159 -7.48 -6.63 12.26
C SER A 159 -6.51 -6.79 13.42
N VAL A 160 -5.54 -5.88 13.57
CA VAL A 160 -4.59 -5.91 14.68
C VAL A 160 -5.30 -5.78 16.02
N LEU A 161 -6.26 -4.84 16.15
CA LEU A 161 -7.05 -4.68 17.38
C LEU A 161 -7.87 -5.93 17.69
N THR A 162 -8.53 -6.51 16.68
CA THR A 162 -9.35 -7.71 16.86
C THR A 162 -8.51 -8.90 17.31
N VAL A 163 -7.38 -9.14 16.66
CA VAL A 163 -6.46 -10.23 17.03
C VAL A 163 -5.87 -9.99 18.42
N PHE A 164 -5.51 -8.76 18.75
CA PHE A 164 -5.03 -8.39 20.08
C PHE A 164 -6.06 -8.69 21.17
N CYS A 165 -7.33 -8.31 20.96
CA CYS A 165 -8.42 -8.59 21.90
C CYS A 165 -8.67 -10.11 22.05
N ILE A 166 -8.65 -10.86 20.94
CA ILE A 166 -8.79 -12.31 20.96
C ILE A 166 -7.66 -12.95 21.77
N MET A 167 -6.41 -12.57 21.51
CA MET A 167 -5.23 -13.09 22.22
C MET A 167 -5.30 -12.78 23.72
N MET A 168 -5.70 -11.56 24.09
CA MET A 168 -5.84 -11.15 25.48
C MET A 168 -6.90 -11.99 26.22
N TYR A 169 -8.00 -12.35 25.53
CA TYR A 169 -9.05 -13.20 26.09
C TYR A 169 -8.59 -14.64 26.32
N TYR A 170 -7.81 -15.22 25.39
CA TYR A 170 -7.42 -16.62 25.49
C TYR A 170 -6.17 -16.86 26.33
N SER A 171 -5.15 -16.01 26.21
CA SER A 171 -3.88 -16.19 26.94
C SER A 171 -3.03 -14.92 26.96
N VAL A 172 -2.88 -14.35 28.15
CA VAL A 172 -2.00 -13.19 28.38
C VAL A 172 -0.53 -13.56 28.14
N TRP A 173 -0.11 -14.80 28.43
CA TRP A 173 1.26 -15.24 28.17
C TRP A 173 1.60 -15.26 26.68
N LEU A 174 0.68 -15.75 25.85
CA LEU A 174 0.82 -15.74 24.40
C LEU A 174 0.94 -14.32 23.85
N LEU A 175 0.13 -13.41 24.40
CA LEU A 175 0.18 -12.00 24.06
C LEU A 175 1.56 -11.38 24.36
N LEU A 176 2.15 -11.69 25.53
CA LEU A 176 3.48 -11.19 25.91
C LEU A 176 4.57 -11.70 24.96
N VAL A 177 4.51 -12.97 24.57
CA VAL A 177 5.46 -13.56 23.61
C VAL A 177 5.35 -12.86 22.25
N VAL A 178 4.14 -12.62 21.76
CA VAL A 178 3.92 -11.91 20.49
C VAL A 178 4.38 -10.46 20.57
N LEU A 179 4.11 -9.75 21.66
CA LEU A 179 4.61 -8.38 21.87
C LEU A 179 6.14 -8.32 21.90
N ALA A 180 6.79 -9.27 22.56
CA ALA A 180 8.25 -9.39 22.53
C ALA A 180 8.79 -9.60 21.10
N GLY A 181 8.12 -10.47 20.33
CA GLY A 181 8.43 -10.69 18.91
C GLY A 181 8.27 -9.44 18.04
N VAL A 182 7.18 -8.68 18.25
CA VAL A 182 6.94 -7.41 17.55
C VAL A 182 8.01 -6.37 17.86
N VAL A 183 8.41 -6.25 19.14
CA VAL A 183 9.50 -5.34 19.57
C VAL A 183 10.82 -5.76 18.93
N LEU A 184 11.17 -7.05 18.98
CA LEU A 184 12.38 -7.58 18.36
C LEU A 184 12.39 -7.29 16.86
N MET A 185 11.29 -7.57 16.17
CA MET A 185 11.14 -7.30 14.74
C MET A 185 11.28 -5.80 14.43
N GLY A 186 10.72 -4.94 15.28
CA GLY A 186 10.87 -3.48 15.16
C GLY A 186 12.31 -3.01 15.29
N VAL A 187 13.08 -3.57 16.23
CA VAL A 187 14.51 -3.26 16.41
C VAL A 187 15.32 -3.72 15.19
N VAL A 188 15.11 -4.96 14.73
CA VAL A 188 15.77 -5.50 13.53
C VAL A 188 15.44 -4.66 12.30
N THR A 189 14.16 -4.36 12.06
CA THR A 189 13.70 -3.55 10.92
C THR A 189 14.30 -2.15 10.97
N LYS A 190 14.38 -1.52 12.14
CA LYS A 190 15.01 -0.20 12.27
C LYS A 190 16.50 -0.25 11.96
N LYS A 191 17.22 -1.26 12.43
CA LYS A 191 18.66 -1.43 12.18
C LYS A 191 18.96 -1.70 10.71
N VAL A 192 18.28 -2.69 10.12
CA VAL A 192 18.43 -3.06 8.70
C VAL A 192 17.94 -1.93 7.80
N GLY A 193 16.77 -1.33 8.11
CA GLY A 193 16.19 -0.25 7.31
C GLY A 193 17.06 0.99 7.23
N SER A 194 17.76 1.35 8.32
CA SER A 194 18.68 2.51 8.30
C SER A 194 19.90 2.27 7.41
N SER A 195 20.47 1.07 7.42
CA SER A 195 21.57 0.67 6.53
C SER A 195 21.11 0.62 5.07
N SER A 196 19.98 -0.05 4.82
CA SER A 196 19.39 -0.15 3.48
C SER A 196 19.04 1.22 2.87
N ALA A 197 18.57 2.17 3.68
CA ALA A 197 18.26 3.52 3.19
C ALA A 197 19.50 4.26 2.66
N LYS A 198 20.68 4.05 3.28
CA LYS A 198 21.94 4.63 2.82
C LYS A 198 22.34 4.05 1.46
N TYR A 199 22.31 2.73 1.32
CA TYR A 199 22.63 2.07 0.04
C TYR A 199 21.63 2.42 -1.06
N PHE A 200 20.34 2.51 -0.74
CA PHE A 200 19.31 2.96 -1.68
C PHE A 200 19.56 4.38 -2.18
N LEU A 201 20.02 5.29 -1.31
CA LEU A 201 20.35 6.65 -1.72
C LEU A 201 21.56 6.66 -2.70
N HIS A 202 22.60 5.86 -2.43
CA HIS A 202 23.74 5.73 -3.33
C HIS A 202 23.33 5.12 -4.68
N GLN A 203 22.50 4.08 -4.66
CA GLN A 203 21.95 3.48 -5.87
C GLN A 203 21.15 4.51 -6.70
N GLN A 204 20.29 5.31 -6.06
CA GLN A 204 19.53 6.36 -6.75
C GLN A 204 20.44 7.44 -7.36
N MET A 205 21.52 7.80 -6.70
CA MET A 205 22.49 8.73 -7.26
C MET A 205 23.24 8.13 -8.47
N ALA A 206 23.60 6.86 -8.41
CA ALA A 206 24.25 6.16 -9.51
C ALA A 206 23.32 5.99 -10.73
N VAL A 207 22.03 5.61 -10.50
CA VAL A 207 21.00 5.57 -11.55
C VAL A 207 20.81 6.96 -12.17
N GLY A 208 20.74 8.03 -11.35
CA GLY A 208 20.61 9.38 -11.86
C GLY A 208 21.81 9.85 -12.71
N LYS A 209 23.02 9.34 -12.44
CA LYS A 209 24.20 9.58 -13.31
C LYS A 209 24.04 8.86 -14.65
N SER A 210 23.60 7.58 -14.64
CA SER A 210 23.37 6.83 -15.88
C SER A 210 22.28 7.48 -16.74
N GLU A 211 21.16 7.91 -16.14
CA GLU A 211 20.08 8.62 -16.84
C GLU A 211 20.57 9.94 -17.43
N GLY A 212 21.35 10.73 -16.67
CA GLY A 212 21.94 11.98 -17.15
C GLY A 212 22.91 11.77 -18.31
N PHE A 213 23.74 10.72 -18.27
CA PHE A 213 24.64 10.37 -19.36
C PHE A 213 23.86 9.96 -20.63
N VAL A 214 22.81 9.14 -20.48
CA VAL A 214 21.95 8.77 -21.62
C VAL A 214 21.30 10.02 -22.25
N GLU A 215 20.78 10.95 -21.44
CA GLU A 215 20.20 12.20 -21.93
C GLU A 215 21.21 13.05 -22.66
N GLU A 216 22.45 13.18 -22.13
CA GLU A 216 23.56 13.91 -22.78
C GLU A 216 23.93 13.30 -24.14
N ILE A 217 24.10 11.97 -24.19
CA ILE A 217 24.43 11.27 -25.45
C ILE A 217 23.28 11.34 -26.44
N MET A 218 22.02 11.23 -26.02
CA MET A 218 20.85 11.38 -26.90
C MET A 218 20.82 12.77 -27.55
N ASN A 219 21.10 13.82 -26.78
CA ASN A 219 21.18 15.19 -27.29
C ASN A 219 22.40 15.41 -28.19
N GLY A 220 23.53 14.76 -27.86
CA GLY A 220 24.80 14.82 -28.61
C GLY A 220 24.95 13.76 -29.71
N GLN A 221 23.94 12.92 -29.98
CA GLN A 221 24.04 11.75 -30.87
C GLN A 221 24.61 12.07 -32.28
N LYS A 222 24.28 13.26 -32.80
CA LYS A 222 24.82 13.70 -34.10
C LYS A 222 26.34 13.85 -34.05
N VAL A 223 26.89 14.36 -32.96
CA VAL A 223 28.34 14.56 -32.76
C VAL A 223 29.02 13.20 -32.65
N VAL A 224 28.48 12.29 -31.81
CA VAL A 224 29.00 10.92 -31.66
C VAL A 224 29.10 10.22 -33.03
N LYS A 225 28.04 10.32 -33.86
CA LYS A 225 28.00 9.73 -35.21
C LYS A 225 29.00 10.36 -36.21
N VAL A 226 29.14 11.68 -36.20
CA VAL A 226 30.05 12.37 -37.12
C VAL A 226 31.52 12.04 -36.82
N PHE A 227 31.87 11.88 -35.55
CA PHE A 227 33.23 11.54 -35.12
C PHE A 227 33.51 10.05 -34.96
N CYS A 228 32.50 9.16 -35.23
CA CYS A 228 32.61 7.70 -35.10
C CYS A 228 33.04 7.25 -33.69
N HIS A 229 32.57 7.92 -32.64
CA HIS A 229 32.88 7.65 -31.21
C HIS A 229 31.90 6.70 -30.52
N GLU A 230 31.15 5.87 -31.25
CA GLU A 230 30.14 4.96 -30.67
C GLU A 230 30.74 3.98 -29.66
N ARG A 231 31.89 3.36 -29.99
CA ARG A 231 32.54 2.37 -29.11
C ARG A 231 33.08 2.99 -27.82
N GLU A 232 33.59 4.21 -27.87
CA GLU A 232 34.04 4.94 -26.68
C GLU A 232 32.83 5.28 -25.77
N THR A 233 31.74 5.75 -26.38
CA THR A 233 30.52 6.08 -25.71
C THR A 233 29.88 4.83 -25.02
N GLU A 234 29.90 3.67 -25.71
CA GLU A 234 29.49 2.40 -25.12
C GLU A 234 30.35 2.01 -23.91
N ALA A 235 31.68 2.10 -24.05
CA ALA A 235 32.58 1.75 -22.96
C ALA A 235 32.46 2.68 -21.75
N ASP A 236 32.16 3.96 -21.96
CA ASP A 236 31.91 4.91 -20.89
C ASP A 236 30.53 4.68 -20.22
N PHE A 237 29.52 4.31 -21.01
CA PHE A 237 28.22 3.91 -20.47
C PHE A 237 28.36 2.67 -19.60
N ASP A 238 29.09 1.64 -20.05
CA ASP A 238 29.27 0.40 -19.27
C ASP A 238 29.91 0.69 -17.92
N LYS A 239 30.94 1.52 -17.85
CA LYS A 239 31.56 1.92 -16.57
C LYS A 239 30.57 2.60 -15.62
N ILE A 240 29.69 3.49 -16.15
CA ILE A 240 28.71 4.21 -15.37
C ILE A 240 27.58 3.25 -14.93
N ASN A 241 27.20 2.31 -15.79
CA ASN A 241 26.12 1.37 -15.55
C ASN A 241 26.50 0.24 -14.57
N ASP A 242 27.78 -0.10 -14.45
CA ASP A 242 28.28 -1.08 -13.49
C ASP A 242 28.23 -0.55 -12.04
N GLU A 243 28.27 0.75 -11.82
CA GLU A 243 28.21 1.38 -10.50
C GLU A 243 26.90 1.02 -9.75
N PRO A 244 25.67 1.17 -10.33
CA PRO A 244 24.43 0.75 -9.68
C PRO A 244 24.35 -0.74 -9.38
N VAL A 245 24.90 -1.59 -10.26
CA VAL A 245 24.90 -3.06 -10.10
C VAL A 245 25.75 -3.47 -8.90
N SER A 246 26.91 -2.83 -8.70
CA SER A 246 27.80 -3.09 -7.55
C SER A 246 27.08 -2.82 -6.22
N TYR A 247 26.31 -1.74 -6.10
CA TYR A 247 25.53 -1.44 -4.89
C TYR A 247 24.39 -2.44 -4.65
N THR A 248 23.85 -3.03 -5.70
CA THR A 248 22.79 -4.07 -5.59
C THR A 248 23.38 -5.38 -5.06
N HIS A 249 24.56 -5.77 -5.52
CA HIS A 249 25.27 -6.97 -5.04
C HIS A 249 25.70 -6.85 -3.57
N LEU A 250 26.23 -5.70 -3.16
CA LEU A 250 26.58 -5.43 -1.75
C LEU A 250 25.38 -5.57 -0.83
N ARG A 251 24.19 -5.12 -1.25
CA ARG A 251 22.94 -5.28 -0.50
C ARG A 251 22.53 -6.75 -0.32
N ALA A 252 22.71 -7.58 -1.34
CA ALA A 252 22.34 -8.99 -1.29
C ALA A 252 23.23 -9.80 -0.32
N HIS A 253 24.49 -9.39 -0.13
CA HIS A 253 25.41 -10.04 0.80
C HIS A 253 25.23 -9.62 2.26
N GLU A 254 24.68 -8.42 2.53
CA GLU A 254 24.46 -7.93 3.91
C GLU A 254 23.07 -8.29 4.48
N THR A 255 22.14 -8.74 3.66
CA THR A 255 20.78 -9.15 4.06
C THR A 255 20.58 -10.65 4.02
#